data_3c61523f11a8dc3883feb94fa8372efd
#
_entry.id   3c61523f11a8dc3883feb94fa8372efd
#
_cell.length_a   1.000
_cell.length_b   1.000
_cell.length_c   1.000
_cell.angle_alpha   90.00
_cell.angle_beta   90.00
_cell.angle_gamma   90.00
#
_symmetry.space_group_name_H-M   'P 1'
#
loop_
_entity.id
_entity.type
_entity.pdbx_description
1 polymer ?
#
loop_
_entity_poly.entity_id
_entity_poly.type
_entity_poly.pdbx_seq_one_letter_code
_entity_poly.pdbx_strand_id
1 'polypeptide(L)'
;LNDLSDDTKNAITVATLGSSDDLKLGEPVIAIGNALGYGQSVTNGIVSALNREITLENGSTGTFIQTNAAINPGNSGGALLNMNGEVIGINSNKIGGTAVEGMGYAIPITSASPIIADLMERQTRTKVAEDEVGYIGISPQEVTSQISQMYNMPEGIYVVSVEEGSAAANAGIMKGDIITKFDGSSISSYSDLQKMLQYYAAGDSVTITVQRPQNGEYVLSLIHISEPT
;
A
#
# COMPACT_ATOMS: atom_id res chain seq x y z
N LEU A 1 -6.37 -9.60 10.75
CA LEU A 1 -6.99 -9.47 12.08
C LEU A 1 -6.51 -10.62 12.93
N ASN A 2 -5.58 -10.35 13.86
CA ASN A 2 -5.06 -11.35 14.81
C ASN A 2 -5.90 -11.35 16.07
N ASP A 3 -5.91 -12.49 16.74
CA ASP A 3 -6.50 -12.68 18.09
C ASP A 3 -7.99 -12.32 18.21
N LEU A 4 -8.76 -12.59 17.16
CA LEU A 4 -10.21 -12.52 17.23
C LEU A 4 -10.76 -13.65 18.09
N SER A 5 -11.70 -13.32 19.00
CA SER A 5 -12.47 -14.33 19.72
C SER A 5 -13.26 -15.21 18.74
N ASP A 6 -13.57 -16.43 19.16
CA ASP A 6 -14.35 -17.33 18.29
C ASP A 6 -15.75 -16.78 18.00
N ASP A 7 -16.35 -16.06 18.96
CA ASP A 7 -17.63 -15.37 18.75
C ASP A 7 -17.52 -14.30 17.65
N THR A 8 -16.41 -13.53 17.64
CA THR A 8 -16.15 -12.52 16.60
C THR A 8 -15.92 -13.19 15.25
N LYS A 9 -15.13 -14.28 15.19
CA LYS A 9 -14.88 -15.03 13.94
C LYS A 9 -16.18 -15.56 13.34
N ASN A 10 -17.06 -16.10 14.20
CA ASN A 10 -18.35 -16.65 13.78
C ASN A 10 -19.36 -15.58 13.35
N ALA A 11 -19.22 -14.34 13.83
CA ALA A 11 -20.08 -13.21 13.48
C ALA A 11 -19.66 -12.47 12.20
N ILE A 12 -18.42 -12.67 11.72
CA ILE A 12 -17.92 -11.99 10.51
C ILE A 12 -18.53 -12.65 9.28
N THR A 13 -19.11 -11.81 8.42
CA THR A 13 -19.50 -12.20 7.06
C THR A 13 -18.53 -11.57 6.07
N VAL A 14 -17.88 -12.39 5.24
CA VAL A 14 -16.94 -11.91 4.22
C VAL A 14 -17.72 -11.32 3.06
N ALA A 15 -17.34 -10.10 2.64
CA ALA A 15 -17.94 -9.46 1.48
C ALA A 15 -17.53 -10.18 0.18
N THR A 16 -18.48 -10.28 -0.76
CA THR A 16 -18.18 -10.80 -2.09
C THR A 16 -17.54 -9.70 -2.94
N LEU A 17 -16.41 -10.00 -3.58
CA LEU A 17 -15.81 -9.11 -4.57
C LEU A 17 -16.50 -9.33 -5.92
N GLY A 18 -16.96 -8.22 -6.52
CA GLY A 18 -17.51 -8.21 -7.88
C GLY A 18 -16.42 -7.90 -8.91
N SER A 19 -16.85 -7.46 -10.11
CA SER A 19 -15.98 -6.97 -11.18
C SER A 19 -16.25 -5.49 -11.42
N SER A 20 -15.19 -4.70 -11.46
CA SER A 20 -15.30 -3.29 -11.88
C SER A 20 -15.20 -3.11 -13.39
N ASP A 21 -14.77 -4.14 -14.12
CA ASP A 21 -14.57 -4.08 -15.58
C ASP A 21 -15.91 -4.22 -16.35
N ASP A 22 -16.92 -4.82 -15.70
CA ASP A 22 -18.24 -5.03 -16.27
C ASP A 22 -19.21 -3.87 -16.05
N LEU A 23 -18.79 -2.85 -15.29
CA LEU A 23 -19.64 -1.70 -14.94
C LEU A 23 -20.03 -0.87 -16.15
N LYS A 24 -21.22 -0.31 -16.09
CA LYS A 24 -21.75 0.60 -17.11
C LYS A 24 -22.12 1.95 -16.52
N LEU A 25 -22.07 2.98 -17.34
CA LEU A 25 -22.52 4.32 -16.96
C LEU A 25 -24.02 4.27 -16.60
N GLY A 26 -24.37 4.95 -15.52
CA GLY A 26 -25.72 5.01 -15.00
C GLY A 26 -26.12 3.84 -14.11
N GLU A 27 -25.29 2.82 -13.92
CA GLU A 27 -25.56 1.73 -12.97
C GLU A 27 -25.66 2.26 -11.55
N PRO A 28 -26.70 1.85 -10.77
CA PRO A 28 -26.83 2.26 -9.39
C PRO A 28 -25.73 1.66 -8.53
N VAL A 29 -25.22 2.46 -7.57
CA VAL A 29 -24.18 2.06 -6.62
C VAL A 29 -24.52 2.54 -5.22
N ILE A 30 -23.98 1.83 -4.22
CA ILE A 30 -24.12 2.14 -2.80
C ILE A 30 -22.72 2.28 -2.20
N ALA A 31 -22.43 3.42 -1.58
CA ALA A 31 -21.22 3.64 -0.84
C ALA A 31 -21.48 3.48 0.66
N ILE A 32 -20.68 2.63 1.31
CA ILE A 32 -20.79 2.34 2.75
C ILE A 32 -19.48 2.72 3.44
N GLY A 33 -19.60 3.25 4.65
CA GLY A 33 -18.47 3.53 5.52
C GLY A 33 -18.91 3.91 6.93
N ASN A 34 -17.98 4.36 7.76
CA ASN A 34 -18.24 4.83 9.12
C ASN A 34 -17.90 6.33 9.19
N ALA A 35 -18.86 7.18 8.81
CA ALA A 35 -18.67 8.60 8.73
C ALA A 35 -18.36 9.19 10.12
N LEU A 36 -17.15 9.74 10.28
CA LEU A 36 -16.69 10.44 11.50
C LEU A 36 -16.76 9.61 12.79
N GLY A 37 -16.83 8.27 12.68
CA GLY A 37 -16.93 7.40 13.85
C GLY A 37 -18.31 7.36 14.51
N TYR A 38 -19.33 8.01 13.93
CA TYR A 38 -20.70 8.05 14.45
C TYR A 38 -21.55 6.83 14.07
N GLY A 39 -20.93 5.82 13.45
CA GLY A 39 -21.59 4.59 13.02
C GLY A 39 -21.65 4.46 11.50
N GLN A 40 -22.29 3.39 11.06
CA GLN A 40 -22.39 3.07 9.64
C GLN A 40 -23.17 4.16 8.89
N SER A 41 -22.57 4.64 7.80
CA SER A 41 -23.15 5.62 6.88
C SER A 41 -23.30 4.98 5.49
N VAL A 42 -24.44 5.19 4.89
CA VAL A 42 -24.79 4.66 3.56
C VAL A 42 -25.21 5.82 2.67
N THR A 43 -24.59 5.95 1.50
CA THR A 43 -25.01 6.87 0.45
C THR A 43 -25.22 6.11 -0.84
N ASN A 44 -26.09 6.60 -1.71
CA ASN A 44 -26.37 5.99 -2.99
C ASN A 44 -26.16 6.97 -4.15
N GLY A 45 -25.92 6.43 -5.32
CA GLY A 45 -25.73 7.18 -6.54
C GLY A 45 -25.65 6.25 -7.74
N ILE A 46 -25.00 6.71 -8.79
CA ILE A 46 -24.76 5.96 -10.02
C ILE A 46 -23.28 6.01 -10.40
N VAL A 47 -22.86 5.13 -11.26
CA VAL A 47 -21.58 5.23 -11.98
C VAL A 47 -21.68 6.41 -12.95
N SER A 48 -20.96 7.50 -12.66
CA SER A 48 -20.98 8.74 -13.45
C SER A 48 -19.91 8.74 -14.55
N ALA A 49 -18.77 8.09 -14.32
CA ALA A 49 -17.72 7.84 -15.32
C ALA A 49 -16.91 6.61 -14.95
N LEU A 50 -16.31 5.99 -15.96
CA LEU A 50 -15.37 4.88 -15.84
C LEU A 50 -14.03 5.29 -16.39
N ASN A 51 -12.97 4.62 -15.92
CA ASN A 51 -11.59 4.83 -16.38
C ASN A 51 -11.16 6.31 -16.29
N ARG A 52 -11.56 6.99 -15.22
CA ARG A 52 -11.19 8.40 -15.02
C ARG A 52 -9.73 8.48 -14.60
N GLU A 53 -8.88 8.96 -15.49
CA GLU A 53 -7.48 9.22 -15.17
C GLU A 53 -7.36 10.49 -14.32
N ILE A 54 -6.71 10.38 -13.17
CA ILE A 54 -6.51 11.48 -12.23
C ILE A 54 -5.06 11.44 -11.74
N THR A 55 -4.39 12.58 -11.82
CA THR A 55 -3.07 12.75 -11.21
C THR A 55 -3.25 13.05 -9.72
N LEU A 56 -2.64 12.24 -8.88
CA LEU A 56 -2.65 12.37 -7.43
C LEU A 56 -1.65 13.44 -6.97
N GLU A 57 -1.78 13.88 -5.71
CA GLU A 57 -0.88 14.91 -5.13
C GLU A 57 0.60 14.52 -5.16
N ASN A 58 0.91 13.24 -5.13
CA ASN A 58 2.27 12.72 -5.24
C ASN A 58 2.80 12.62 -6.69
N GLY A 59 2.05 13.14 -7.68
CA GLY A 59 2.42 13.12 -9.09
C GLY A 59 2.13 11.81 -9.83
N SER A 60 1.69 10.75 -9.14
CA SER A 60 1.29 9.51 -9.82
C SER A 60 -0.09 9.65 -10.46
N THR A 61 -0.32 8.94 -11.56
CA THR A 61 -1.63 8.87 -12.23
C THR A 61 -2.30 7.54 -11.93
N GLY A 62 -3.58 7.60 -11.57
CA GLY A 62 -4.41 6.41 -11.35
C GLY A 62 -5.70 6.49 -12.13
N THR A 63 -6.33 5.32 -12.32
CA THR A 63 -7.62 5.19 -13.00
C THR A 63 -8.71 4.86 -11.97
N PHE A 64 -9.82 5.60 -12.02
CA PHE A 64 -10.86 5.55 -10.99
C PHE A 64 -12.26 5.42 -11.57
N ILE A 65 -13.18 4.87 -10.74
CA ILE A 65 -14.63 4.95 -10.96
C ILE A 65 -15.08 6.29 -10.40
N GLN A 66 -15.82 7.07 -11.19
CA GLN A 66 -16.49 8.27 -10.72
C GLN A 66 -17.97 7.96 -10.40
N THR A 67 -18.45 8.46 -9.28
CA THR A 67 -19.85 8.34 -8.85
C THR A 67 -20.38 9.66 -8.31
N ASN A 68 -21.68 9.86 -8.35
CA ASN A 68 -22.35 10.96 -7.66
C ASN A 68 -22.85 10.57 -6.25
N ALA A 69 -22.64 9.32 -5.82
CA ALA A 69 -22.81 8.96 -4.42
C ALA A 69 -21.87 9.82 -3.57
N ALA A 70 -22.37 10.39 -2.48
CA ALA A 70 -21.58 11.25 -1.62
C ALA A 70 -20.42 10.48 -0.97
N ILE A 71 -19.18 10.81 -1.35
CA ILE A 71 -17.95 10.29 -0.77
C ILE A 71 -17.34 11.38 0.12
N ASN A 72 -17.35 11.15 1.42
CA ASN A 72 -16.94 12.12 2.43
C ASN A 72 -15.92 11.50 3.39
N PRO A 73 -15.22 12.31 4.20
CA PRO A 73 -14.45 11.80 5.32
C PRO A 73 -15.30 10.86 6.18
N GLY A 74 -14.84 9.60 6.32
CA GLY A 74 -15.51 8.55 7.09
C GLY A 74 -16.06 7.41 6.23
N ASN A 75 -16.48 7.62 4.98
CA ASN A 75 -16.72 6.50 4.07
C ASN A 75 -15.53 6.21 3.13
N SER A 76 -14.49 7.04 3.14
CA SER A 76 -13.22 6.77 2.46
C SER A 76 -12.55 5.53 3.07
N GLY A 77 -12.09 4.61 2.23
CA GLY A 77 -11.63 3.28 2.61
C GLY A 77 -12.75 2.24 2.75
N GLY A 78 -14.03 2.67 2.74
CA GLY A 78 -15.20 1.80 2.72
C GLY A 78 -15.51 1.26 1.33
N ALA A 79 -16.51 0.39 1.25
CA ALA A 79 -16.91 -0.27 0.02
C ALA A 79 -17.82 0.59 -0.86
N LEU A 80 -17.59 0.54 -2.18
CA LEU A 80 -18.59 0.85 -3.20
C LEU A 80 -19.18 -0.48 -3.67
N LEU A 81 -20.51 -0.61 -3.58
CA LEU A 81 -21.23 -1.84 -3.89
C LEU A 81 -22.12 -1.64 -5.13
N ASN A 82 -22.31 -2.73 -5.87
CA ASN A 82 -23.39 -2.83 -6.86
C ASN A 82 -24.71 -3.25 -6.19
N MET A 83 -25.77 -3.37 -6.98
CA MET A 83 -27.10 -3.75 -6.47
C MET A 83 -27.21 -5.21 -6.02
N ASN A 84 -26.23 -6.06 -6.33
CA ASN A 84 -26.13 -7.43 -5.83
C ASN A 84 -25.43 -7.51 -4.45
N GLY A 85 -24.94 -6.37 -3.93
CA GLY A 85 -24.17 -6.31 -2.69
C GLY A 85 -22.70 -6.72 -2.86
N GLU A 86 -22.21 -6.78 -4.08
CA GLU A 86 -20.82 -7.09 -4.39
C GLU A 86 -19.95 -5.83 -4.36
N VAL A 87 -18.73 -5.94 -3.83
CA VAL A 87 -17.76 -4.83 -3.79
C VAL A 87 -17.18 -4.62 -5.18
N ILE A 88 -17.44 -3.46 -5.77
CA ILE A 88 -16.96 -3.05 -7.09
C ILE A 88 -15.87 -1.98 -7.02
N GLY A 89 -15.66 -1.39 -5.85
CA GLY A 89 -14.63 -0.39 -5.63
C GLY A 89 -14.38 -0.07 -4.16
N ILE A 90 -13.30 0.67 -3.92
CA ILE A 90 -12.93 1.19 -2.60
C ILE A 90 -13.07 2.71 -2.65
N ASN A 91 -13.95 3.27 -1.83
CA ASN A 91 -14.23 4.69 -1.79
C ASN A 91 -12.99 5.50 -1.42
N SER A 92 -12.77 6.65 -2.06
CA SER A 92 -11.66 7.54 -1.72
C SER A 92 -12.07 9.01 -1.80
N ASN A 93 -11.90 9.74 -0.71
CA ASN A 93 -12.16 11.18 -0.62
C ASN A 93 -10.92 12.04 -0.94
N LYS A 94 -9.75 11.42 -1.16
CA LYS A 94 -8.49 12.12 -1.44
C LYS A 94 -8.20 12.27 -2.93
N ILE A 95 -9.09 11.79 -3.78
CA ILE A 95 -8.92 11.80 -5.23
C ILE A 95 -9.60 13.04 -5.78
N GLY A 96 -8.90 13.81 -6.62
CA GLY A 96 -9.46 14.98 -7.32
C GLY A 96 -9.29 16.34 -6.63
N GLY A 97 -8.51 16.44 -5.55
CA GLY A 97 -8.19 17.73 -4.92
C GLY A 97 -9.37 18.35 -4.17
N THR A 98 -9.79 19.56 -4.56
CA THR A 98 -10.95 20.24 -3.95
C THR A 98 -12.22 19.42 -4.14
N ALA A 99 -12.92 19.13 -3.04
CA ALA A 99 -14.22 18.45 -3.09
C ALA A 99 -15.19 19.21 -4.00
N VAL A 100 -15.52 18.60 -5.14
CA VAL A 100 -16.56 19.10 -6.03
C VAL A 100 -17.84 18.37 -5.67
N GLU A 101 -18.89 19.12 -5.35
CA GLU A 101 -20.18 18.54 -5.01
C GLU A 101 -20.69 17.64 -6.15
N GLY A 102 -21.14 16.43 -5.82
CA GLY A 102 -21.60 15.45 -6.78
C GLY A 102 -20.53 14.69 -7.54
N MET A 103 -19.24 14.79 -7.13
CA MET A 103 -18.14 14.03 -7.70
C MET A 103 -17.42 13.24 -6.61
N GLY A 104 -17.71 11.96 -6.52
CA GLY A 104 -16.99 10.99 -5.68
C GLY A 104 -16.16 10.05 -6.54
N TYR A 105 -15.13 9.46 -5.96
CA TYR A 105 -14.25 8.53 -6.65
C TYR A 105 -14.05 7.25 -5.85
N ALA A 106 -13.88 6.14 -6.57
CA ALA A 106 -13.50 4.87 -5.98
C ALA A 106 -12.40 4.19 -6.80
N ILE A 107 -11.50 3.51 -6.11
CA ILE A 107 -10.49 2.64 -6.72
C ILE A 107 -11.22 1.40 -7.25
N PRO A 108 -11.08 1.03 -8.54
CA PRO A 108 -11.71 -0.15 -9.10
C PRO A 108 -11.28 -1.42 -8.37
N ILE A 109 -12.22 -2.31 -8.03
CA ILE A 109 -11.91 -3.53 -7.28
C ILE A 109 -11.00 -4.47 -8.08
N THR A 110 -11.15 -4.53 -9.39
CA THR A 110 -10.31 -5.35 -10.26
C THR A 110 -8.84 -4.92 -10.18
N SER A 111 -8.59 -3.60 -10.13
CA SER A 111 -7.23 -3.06 -9.94
C SER A 111 -6.68 -3.32 -8.54
N ALA A 112 -7.53 -3.34 -7.51
CA ALA A 112 -7.14 -3.60 -6.13
C ALA A 112 -6.96 -5.09 -5.83
N SER A 113 -7.64 -5.98 -6.55
CA SER A 113 -7.65 -7.43 -6.27
C SER A 113 -6.28 -8.09 -6.18
N PRO A 114 -5.30 -7.81 -7.05
CA PRO A 114 -3.95 -8.38 -6.91
C PRO A 114 -3.26 -7.95 -5.62
N ILE A 115 -3.48 -6.69 -5.20
CA ILE A 115 -2.92 -6.15 -3.95
C ILE A 115 -3.61 -6.78 -2.75
N ILE A 116 -4.93 -6.97 -2.81
CA ILE A 116 -5.70 -7.64 -1.76
C ILE A 116 -5.22 -9.08 -1.61
N ALA A 117 -5.04 -9.83 -2.71
CA ALA A 117 -4.54 -11.20 -2.68
C ALA A 117 -3.15 -11.28 -2.03
N ASP A 118 -2.22 -10.41 -2.45
CA ASP A 118 -0.89 -10.31 -1.86
C ASP A 118 -0.96 -10.03 -0.34
N LEU A 119 -1.80 -9.07 0.08
CA LEU A 119 -1.98 -8.74 1.49
C LEU A 119 -2.62 -9.86 2.30
N MET A 120 -3.48 -10.68 1.70
CA MET A 120 -4.10 -11.84 2.35
C MET A 120 -3.12 -13.00 2.53
N GLU A 121 -2.15 -13.15 1.64
CA GLU A 121 -1.11 -14.19 1.72
C GLU A 121 0.01 -13.80 2.69
N ARG A 122 0.18 -12.51 3.00
CA ARG A 122 1.20 -12.05 3.94
C ARG A 122 0.90 -12.58 5.34
N GLN A 123 1.91 -13.19 5.95
CA GLN A 123 1.83 -13.54 7.37
C GLN A 123 1.72 -12.26 8.20
N THR A 124 0.71 -12.20 9.05
CA THR A 124 0.61 -11.15 10.06
C THR A 124 1.66 -11.42 11.15
N ARG A 125 2.70 -10.61 11.18
CA ARG A 125 3.75 -10.70 12.19
C ARG A 125 3.34 -9.92 13.43
N THR A 126 3.69 -10.44 14.60
CA THR A 126 3.63 -9.71 15.88
C THR A 126 4.95 -8.96 16.09
N LYS A 127 4.90 -7.85 16.82
CA LYS A 127 6.15 -7.17 17.20
C LYS A 127 7.00 -8.10 18.05
N VAL A 128 8.28 -8.16 17.74
CA VAL A 128 9.27 -8.89 18.53
C VAL A 128 9.73 -8.03 19.73
N ALA A 129 10.35 -8.65 20.73
CA ALA A 129 10.93 -7.92 21.83
C ALA A 129 12.04 -6.97 21.33
N GLU A 130 12.25 -5.82 22.00
CA GLU A 130 13.19 -4.79 21.52
C GLU A 130 14.64 -5.32 21.37
N ASP A 131 15.03 -6.26 22.20
CA ASP A 131 16.33 -6.94 22.19
C ASP A 131 16.46 -8.06 21.16
N GLU A 132 15.36 -8.44 20.53
CA GLU A 132 15.30 -9.45 19.47
C GLU A 132 15.13 -8.84 18.07
N VAL A 133 14.94 -7.51 17.97
CA VAL A 133 14.75 -6.84 16.68
C VAL A 133 15.95 -7.04 15.77
N GLY A 134 15.69 -7.53 14.55
CA GLY A 134 16.74 -7.75 13.55
C GLY A 134 17.46 -6.46 13.12
N TYR A 135 18.74 -6.58 12.80
CA TYR A 135 19.59 -5.50 12.33
C TYR A 135 20.20 -5.82 10.96
N ILE A 136 19.95 -5.00 9.97
CA ILE A 136 20.39 -5.28 8.59
C ILE A 136 21.83 -4.81 8.29
N GLY A 137 22.38 -3.89 9.04
CA GLY A 137 23.79 -3.45 8.93
C GLY A 137 24.06 -2.50 7.77
N ILE A 138 23.22 -1.48 7.59
CA ILE A 138 23.43 -0.41 6.61
C ILE A 138 23.50 0.97 7.27
N SER A 139 24.22 1.90 6.64
CA SER A 139 24.12 3.33 6.93
C SER A 139 23.16 3.95 5.91
N PRO A 140 21.95 4.34 6.33
CA PRO A 140 20.91 4.81 5.41
C PRO A 140 20.97 6.33 5.22
N GLN A 141 20.56 6.80 4.05
CA GLN A 141 20.23 8.20 3.77
C GLN A 141 18.94 8.25 2.95
N GLU A 142 18.00 9.14 3.32
CA GLU A 142 16.75 9.26 2.59
C GLU A 142 16.94 9.98 1.25
N VAL A 143 16.36 9.40 0.19
CA VAL A 143 16.21 10.06 -1.11
C VAL A 143 14.79 10.60 -1.16
N THR A 144 14.64 11.87 -0.77
CA THR A 144 13.36 12.59 -0.82
C THR A 144 12.96 12.90 -2.27
N SER A 145 11.70 13.27 -2.49
CA SER A 145 11.21 13.67 -3.82
C SER A 145 12.03 14.82 -4.43
N GLN A 146 12.56 15.75 -3.61
CA GLN A 146 13.44 16.82 -4.08
C GLN A 146 14.79 16.28 -4.56
N ILE A 147 15.41 15.37 -3.81
CA ILE A 147 16.68 14.71 -4.17
C ILE A 147 16.48 13.86 -5.42
N SER A 148 15.37 13.10 -5.46
CA SER A 148 14.97 12.27 -6.59
C SER A 148 14.93 13.07 -7.88
N GLN A 149 14.24 14.21 -7.90
CA GLN A 149 14.13 15.09 -9.06
C GLN A 149 15.47 15.74 -9.44
N MET A 150 16.27 16.15 -8.45
CA MET A 150 17.55 16.84 -8.68
C MET A 150 18.61 15.94 -9.30
N TYR A 151 18.66 14.69 -8.88
CA TYR A 151 19.71 13.73 -9.27
C TYR A 151 19.19 12.59 -10.16
N ASN A 152 17.93 12.62 -10.56
CA ASN A 152 17.26 11.56 -11.33
C ASN A 152 17.45 10.18 -10.68
N MET A 153 17.21 10.11 -9.37
CA MET A 153 17.35 8.90 -8.54
C MET A 153 15.96 8.42 -8.13
N PRO A 154 15.75 7.11 -7.92
CA PRO A 154 14.53 6.60 -7.28
C PRO A 154 14.35 7.14 -5.85
N GLU A 155 13.11 7.41 -5.44
CA GLU A 155 12.80 7.68 -4.03
C GLU A 155 13.01 6.42 -3.19
N GLY A 156 13.48 6.57 -1.95
CA GLY A 156 13.72 5.46 -1.04
C GLY A 156 14.89 5.70 -0.10
N ILE A 157 15.54 4.63 0.31
CA ILE A 157 16.67 4.66 1.25
C ILE A 157 17.97 4.33 0.49
N TYR A 158 18.81 5.35 0.30
CA TYR A 158 20.14 5.19 -0.28
C TYR A 158 21.10 4.55 0.72
N VAL A 159 21.82 3.52 0.31
CA VAL A 159 22.83 2.83 1.12
C VAL A 159 24.17 3.54 0.97
N VAL A 160 24.54 4.29 1.99
CA VAL A 160 25.83 5.03 2.06
C VAL A 160 26.98 4.09 2.30
N SER A 161 26.80 3.11 3.18
CA SER A 161 27.77 2.05 3.47
C SER A 161 27.03 0.81 3.99
N VAL A 162 27.70 -0.33 3.88
CA VAL A 162 27.25 -1.62 4.42
C VAL A 162 28.30 -2.08 5.42
N GLU A 163 27.87 -2.55 6.57
CA GLU A 163 28.73 -3.08 7.62
C GLU A 163 29.25 -4.47 7.22
N GLU A 164 30.54 -4.70 7.35
CA GLU A 164 31.16 -5.97 6.99
C GLU A 164 30.66 -7.12 7.90
N GLY A 165 30.30 -8.23 7.28
CA GLY A 165 29.72 -9.38 7.99
C GLY A 165 28.24 -9.23 8.38
N SER A 166 27.62 -8.10 8.08
CA SER A 166 26.19 -7.89 8.34
C SER A 166 25.29 -8.71 7.41
N ALA A 167 24.02 -8.81 7.76
CA ALA A 167 22.98 -9.44 6.93
C ALA A 167 22.91 -8.81 5.54
N ALA A 168 22.97 -7.48 5.44
CA ALA A 168 23.01 -6.76 4.19
C ALA A 168 24.23 -7.10 3.33
N ALA A 169 25.42 -7.16 3.94
CA ALA A 169 26.65 -7.52 3.25
C ALA A 169 26.61 -8.95 2.71
N ASN A 170 26.18 -9.89 3.55
CA ASN A 170 26.08 -11.31 3.19
C ASN A 170 25.05 -11.56 2.08
N ALA A 171 23.98 -10.77 2.05
CA ALA A 171 22.95 -10.84 1.01
C ALA A 171 23.34 -10.13 -0.29
N GLY A 172 24.44 -9.35 -0.30
CA GLY A 172 24.92 -8.66 -1.49
C GLY A 172 24.30 -7.27 -1.73
N ILE A 173 23.78 -6.63 -0.68
CA ILE A 173 23.48 -5.20 -0.71
C ILE A 173 24.81 -4.45 -0.73
N MET A 174 24.88 -3.40 -1.55
CA MET A 174 26.10 -2.62 -1.77
C MET A 174 25.84 -1.12 -1.55
N LYS A 175 26.93 -0.39 -1.28
CA LYS A 175 26.91 1.07 -1.38
C LYS A 175 26.39 1.51 -2.75
N GLY A 176 25.46 2.46 -2.74
CA GLY A 176 24.84 2.99 -3.96
C GLY A 176 23.50 2.36 -4.29
N ASP A 177 23.11 1.26 -3.66
CA ASP A 177 21.77 0.72 -3.78
C ASP A 177 20.74 1.67 -3.17
N ILE A 178 19.54 1.71 -3.74
CA ILE A 178 18.41 2.42 -3.16
C ILE A 178 17.35 1.40 -2.81
N ILE A 179 17.08 1.24 -1.52
CA ILE A 179 16.05 0.34 -1.02
C ILE A 179 14.69 1.01 -1.22
N THR A 180 13.81 0.36 -1.96
CA THR A 180 12.47 0.89 -2.31
C THR A 180 11.34 0.08 -1.70
N LYS A 181 11.59 -1.22 -1.37
CA LYS A 181 10.61 -2.06 -0.67
C LYS A 181 11.30 -2.97 0.33
N PHE A 182 10.58 -3.25 1.42
CA PHE A 182 10.93 -4.22 2.43
C PHE A 182 9.75 -5.20 2.58
N ASP A 183 9.99 -6.48 2.35
CA ASP A 183 8.98 -7.54 2.32
C ASP A 183 7.74 -7.16 1.48
N GLY A 184 7.99 -6.68 0.25
CA GLY A 184 6.97 -6.24 -0.69
C GLY A 184 6.32 -4.87 -0.37
N SER A 185 6.46 -4.34 0.84
CA SER A 185 5.92 -3.04 1.25
C SER A 185 6.86 -1.91 0.84
N SER A 186 6.30 -0.88 0.19
CA SER A 186 7.09 0.30 -0.18
C SER A 186 7.57 1.04 1.06
N ILE A 187 8.84 1.46 1.03
CA ILE A 187 9.46 2.29 2.06
C ILE A 187 10.05 3.54 1.41
N SER A 188 9.80 4.70 1.99
CA SER A 188 10.30 5.98 1.53
C SER A 188 11.21 6.67 2.54
N SER A 189 11.19 6.24 3.80
CA SER A 189 11.96 6.81 4.88
C SER A 189 12.64 5.75 5.73
N TYR A 190 13.69 6.16 6.45
CA TYR A 190 14.32 5.29 7.44
C TYR A 190 13.38 4.95 8.60
N SER A 191 12.49 5.88 8.95
CA SER A 191 11.44 5.64 9.94
C SER A 191 10.50 4.50 9.53
N ASP A 192 10.17 4.39 8.24
CA ASP A 192 9.33 3.29 7.73
C ASP A 192 10.05 1.95 7.86
N LEU A 193 11.33 1.90 7.47
CA LEU A 193 12.16 0.71 7.63
C LEU A 193 12.25 0.28 9.09
N GLN A 194 12.50 1.23 10.01
CA GLN A 194 12.58 0.92 11.45
C GLN A 194 11.26 0.38 12.01
N LYS A 195 10.10 0.95 11.59
CA LYS A 195 8.79 0.45 12.00
C LYS A 195 8.55 -0.98 11.52
N MET A 196 9.04 -1.32 10.32
CA MET A 196 8.87 -2.66 9.77
C MET A 196 9.79 -3.67 10.46
N LEU A 197 11.05 -3.29 10.73
CA LEU A 197 12.01 -4.15 11.41
C LEU A 197 11.53 -4.60 12.80
N GLN A 198 10.68 -3.83 13.50
CA GLN A 198 10.10 -4.23 14.79
C GLN A 198 9.29 -5.53 14.73
N TYR A 199 8.98 -6.04 13.56
CA TYR A 199 8.24 -7.29 13.35
C TYR A 199 9.12 -8.43 12.86
N TYR A 200 10.45 -8.26 12.85
CA TYR A 200 11.41 -9.24 12.37
C TYR A 200 12.48 -9.48 13.42
N ALA A 201 12.60 -10.73 13.85
CA ALA A 201 13.67 -11.14 14.75
C ALA A 201 14.97 -11.40 13.98
N ALA A 202 16.10 -11.37 14.70
CA ALA A 202 17.35 -11.88 14.17
C ALA A 202 17.16 -13.35 13.72
N GLY A 203 17.63 -13.67 12.51
CA GLY A 203 17.42 -14.99 11.87
C GLY A 203 16.19 -15.09 10.95
N ASP A 204 15.29 -14.12 10.98
CA ASP A 204 14.16 -14.09 10.04
C ASP A 204 14.65 -13.79 8.61
N SER A 205 14.01 -14.44 7.63
CA SER A 205 14.25 -14.13 6.21
C SER A 205 13.31 -13.05 5.72
N VAL A 206 13.86 -12.10 4.96
CA VAL A 206 13.09 -11.00 4.36
C VAL A 206 13.56 -10.72 2.93
N THR A 207 12.63 -10.30 2.07
CA THR A 207 12.95 -9.85 0.72
C THR A 207 13.04 -8.33 0.68
N ILE A 208 14.20 -7.82 0.27
CA ILE A 208 14.43 -6.38 0.04
C ILE A 208 14.49 -6.12 -1.46
N THR A 209 13.71 -5.15 -1.91
CA THR A 209 13.79 -4.65 -3.28
C THR A 209 14.71 -3.43 -3.31
N VAL A 210 15.77 -3.51 -4.09
CA VAL A 210 16.67 -2.39 -4.32
C VAL A 210 16.66 -1.97 -5.78
N GLN A 211 16.97 -0.71 -6.01
CA GLN A 211 17.34 -0.20 -7.33
C GLN A 211 18.84 0.10 -7.30
N ARG A 212 19.58 -0.60 -8.17
CA ARG A 212 21.04 -0.54 -8.26
C ARG A 212 21.48 0.24 -9.49
N PRO A 213 22.38 1.21 -9.34
CA PRO A 213 22.91 1.95 -10.49
C PRO A 213 23.76 1.03 -11.38
N GLN A 214 23.37 0.93 -12.66
CA GLN A 214 24.10 0.19 -13.69
C GLN A 214 24.11 0.99 -15.00
N ASN A 215 25.27 1.30 -15.53
CA ASN A 215 25.43 2.03 -16.79
C ASN A 215 24.66 3.37 -16.88
N GLY A 216 24.46 4.06 -15.75
CA GLY A 216 23.73 5.33 -15.71
C GLY A 216 22.22 5.20 -15.51
N GLU A 217 21.70 3.98 -15.40
CA GLU A 217 20.30 3.70 -15.10
C GLU A 217 20.17 2.92 -13.79
N TYR A 218 18.98 2.97 -13.16
CA TYR A 218 18.66 2.21 -11.97
C TYR A 218 17.91 0.94 -12.36
N VAL A 219 18.49 -0.22 -12.03
CA VAL A 219 17.93 -1.55 -12.33
C VAL A 219 17.39 -2.17 -11.04
N LEU A 220 16.16 -2.68 -11.11
CA LEU A 220 15.51 -3.34 -9.99
C LEU A 220 16.17 -4.70 -9.72
N SER A 221 16.48 -4.95 -8.44
CA SER A 221 17.02 -6.22 -7.96
C SER A 221 16.27 -6.65 -6.69
N LEU A 222 15.91 -7.93 -6.62
CA LEU A 222 15.34 -8.55 -5.42
C LEU A 222 16.47 -9.23 -4.65
N ILE A 223 16.61 -8.89 -3.39
CA ILE A 223 17.66 -9.43 -2.50
C ILE A 223 16.98 -10.12 -1.34
N HIS A 224 17.31 -11.39 -1.13
CA HIS A 224 16.83 -12.16 0.01
C HIS A 224 17.86 -12.06 1.13
N ILE A 225 17.47 -11.49 2.25
CA ILE A 225 18.28 -11.43 3.47
C ILE A 225 17.78 -12.54 4.39
N SER A 226 18.72 -13.36 4.85
CA SER A 226 18.57 -14.19 6.04
C SER A 226 19.68 -13.78 7.00
N GLU A 227 19.33 -13.27 8.18
CA GLU A 227 20.34 -12.85 9.13
C GLU A 227 21.16 -14.02 9.66
N PRO A 228 22.48 -13.87 9.74
CA PRO A 228 23.30 -14.77 10.53
C PRO A 228 22.96 -14.54 12.01
N THR A 229 22.83 -15.61 12.74
CA THR A 229 22.72 -15.68 14.19
C THR A 229 23.85 -14.95 14.89
#